data_1ebd110b1b05d0bf9e8a508ded7ba8ac
#
_entry.id   1ebd110b1b05d0bf9e8a508ded7ba8ac
#
_cell.length_a   1.000
_cell.length_b   1.000
_cell.length_c   1.000
_cell.angle_alpha   90.00
_cell.angle_beta   90.00
_cell.angle_gamma   90.00
#
_symmetry.space_group_name_H-M   'P 1'
#
loop_
_entity.id
_entity.type
_entity.pdbx_description
1 polymer ?
#
loop_
_entity_poly.entity_id
_entity_poly.type
_entity_poly.pdbx_seq_one_letter_code
_entity_poly.pdbx_strand_id
1 'polypeptide(L)'
;MRKKILRESAQIVPPADAQDWLDLEHLEQVELTSEDAQHPIESALLINGGSGWRAQEPGKQSIRLLFDKPLRISRIQLLFQDDKQARTQEFVLRWSPGGGADYREIVRQQYNFSPPSVTRELEDYSVDLDGLSLLELIIIPDISGGETRASLAQLRFA
;
A
#
# COMPACT_ATOMS: atom_id res chain seq x y z
N MET A 1 28.87 -5.95 -8.15
CA MET A 1 29.28 -4.92 -9.05
C MET A 1 28.15 -3.98 -9.34
N ARG A 2 28.49 -2.71 -9.42
CA ARG A 2 27.48 -1.79 -9.69
C ARG A 2 27.63 -1.27 -11.08
N LYS A 3 26.57 -1.29 -11.81
CA LYS A 3 26.58 -0.81 -13.15
C LYS A 3 25.66 0.37 -13.30
N LYS A 4 26.16 1.43 -13.91
CA LYS A 4 25.35 2.59 -14.11
C LYS A 4 25.39 2.99 -15.55
N ILE A 5 24.25 3.06 -16.15
CA ILE A 5 24.14 3.50 -17.51
C ILE A 5 23.75 4.94 -17.49
N LEU A 6 24.67 5.74 -17.99
CA LEU A 6 24.42 7.11 -17.94
C LEU A 6 23.88 7.53 -19.23
N ARG A 7 22.77 7.76 -19.32
CA ARG A 7 22.23 8.22 -20.40
C ARG A 7 21.44 9.18 -19.94
N GLU A 8 21.40 9.76 -20.11
CA GLU A 8 20.78 10.50 -19.70
C GLU A 8 19.92 10.32 -19.01
N SER A 9 19.76 10.26 -18.86
CA SER A 9 19.01 10.05 -18.20
C SER A 9 19.07 9.61 -17.35
N ALA A 10 19.66 9.74 -17.18
CA ALA A 10 19.68 9.15 -16.41
C ALA A 10 18.72 8.85 -15.91
N GLN A 11 18.40 9.01 -16.19
CA GLN A 11 17.50 8.66 -15.85
C GLN A 11 17.34 7.68 -15.49
N ILE A 12 18.00 7.48 -15.09
CA ILE A 12 17.78 6.30 -14.72
C ILE A 12 17.18 6.23 -13.50
N VAL A 13 15.94 5.94 -13.46
CA VAL A 13 15.25 5.66 -12.26
C VAL A 13 15.72 4.36 -11.76
N PRO A 14 16.22 4.24 -10.56
CA PRO A 14 16.58 2.94 -10.03
C PRO A 14 15.36 2.04 -10.01
N PRO A 15 15.53 0.74 -10.18
CA PRO A 15 14.44 -0.18 -10.00
C PRO A 15 13.85 -0.04 -8.59
N ALA A 16 12.59 -0.36 -8.45
CA ALA A 16 11.93 -0.26 -7.17
C ALA A 16 12.64 -1.05 -6.08
N ASP A 17 13.19 -2.20 -6.42
CA ASP A 17 13.90 -3.02 -5.45
C ASP A 17 15.27 -2.45 -5.09
N ALA A 18 15.73 -1.43 -5.77
CA ALA A 18 16.93 -0.73 -5.38
C ALA A 18 16.65 0.41 -4.42
N GLN A 19 15.39 0.70 -4.16
CA GLN A 19 14.98 1.73 -3.23
C GLN A 19 15.20 1.26 -1.80
N ASP A 20 15.59 2.17 -0.93
CA ASP A 20 15.81 1.86 0.46
C ASP A 20 14.48 1.88 1.21
N TRP A 21 13.72 0.84 1.09
CA TRP A 21 12.40 0.74 1.72
C TRP A 21 12.54 0.57 3.22
N LEU A 22 11.64 1.21 3.97
CA LEU A 22 11.58 1.02 5.41
C LEU A 22 11.05 -0.38 5.72
N ASP A 23 11.55 -0.96 6.81
CA ASP A 23 11.12 -2.29 7.22
C ASP A 23 10.19 -2.20 8.44
N LEU A 24 9.76 -3.37 8.91
CA LEU A 24 8.76 -3.45 9.98
C LEU A 24 9.26 -2.98 11.34
N GLU A 25 10.55 -2.87 11.53
CA GLU A 25 11.06 -2.47 12.87
C GLU A 25 10.64 -1.05 13.24
N HIS A 26 10.27 -0.22 12.26
CA HIS A 26 9.80 1.13 12.53
C HIS A 26 8.33 1.18 12.93
N LEU A 27 7.62 0.06 12.81
CA LEU A 27 6.22 0.00 13.17
C LEU A 27 6.06 -0.39 14.62
N GLU A 28 5.29 0.40 15.34
CA GLU A 28 4.91 0.06 16.71
C GLU A 28 3.73 -0.90 16.70
N GLN A 29 2.78 -0.67 15.81
CA GLN A 29 1.53 -1.40 15.81
C GLN A 29 0.87 -1.32 14.45
N VAL A 30 0.16 -2.36 14.06
CA VAL A 30 -0.71 -2.36 12.90
C VAL A 30 -2.12 -2.64 13.38
N GLU A 31 -3.06 -1.78 12.99
CA GLU A 31 -4.49 -1.98 13.28
C GLU A 31 -5.19 -2.23 11.96
N LEU A 32 -6.04 -3.22 11.90
CA LEU A 32 -6.77 -3.51 10.67
C LEU A 32 -8.13 -4.11 11.00
N THR A 33 -9.08 -3.93 10.08
CA THR A 33 -10.46 -4.35 10.31
C THR A 33 -10.61 -5.87 10.28
N SER A 34 -9.87 -6.55 9.42
CA SER A 34 -9.89 -8.02 9.38
C SER A 34 -8.68 -8.56 8.65
N GLU A 35 -8.47 -9.86 8.77
CA GLU A 35 -7.31 -10.51 8.16
C GLU A 35 -7.63 -12.00 8.01
N ASP A 36 -7.42 -12.52 6.80
CA ASP A 36 -7.43 -13.94 6.55
C ASP A 36 -6.15 -14.53 7.12
N ALA A 37 -6.27 -15.58 7.93
CA ALA A 37 -5.12 -16.18 8.61
C ALA A 37 -4.04 -16.63 7.65
N GLN A 38 -4.40 -16.99 6.43
CA GLN A 38 -3.44 -17.44 5.42
C GLN A 38 -2.84 -16.29 4.61
N HIS A 39 -3.34 -15.08 4.80
CA HIS A 39 -2.89 -13.89 4.08
C HIS A 39 -2.76 -12.74 5.07
N PRO A 40 -1.80 -12.83 6.02
CA PRO A 40 -1.64 -11.80 7.04
C PRO A 40 -1.05 -10.52 6.47
N ILE A 41 -1.21 -9.43 7.20
CA ILE A 41 -0.72 -8.13 6.73
C ILE A 41 0.80 -8.12 6.57
N GLU A 42 1.51 -8.90 7.35
CA GLU A 42 2.96 -9.00 7.21
C GLU A 42 3.37 -9.43 5.81
N SER A 43 2.54 -10.26 5.15
CA SER A 43 2.82 -10.70 3.78
C SER A 43 2.80 -9.54 2.78
N ALA A 44 2.12 -8.45 3.09
CA ALA A 44 2.09 -7.28 2.23
C ALA A 44 3.17 -6.27 2.61
N LEU A 45 3.61 -6.26 3.84
CA LEU A 45 4.54 -5.26 4.36
C LEU A 45 6.00 -5.68 4.25
N LEU A 46 6.29 -6.98 4.32
CA LEU A 46 7.65 -7.47 4.18
C LEU A 46 8.08 -7.34 2.72
N ILE A 47 9.35 -6.98 2.51
CA ILE A 47 9.88 -6.78 1.16
C ILE A 47 9.79 -8.06 0.34
N ASN A 48 10.00 -9.21 0.98
CA ASN A 48 9.88 -10.51 0.31
C ASN A 48 8.69 -11.28 0.90
N GLY A 49 7.58 -10.60 1.09
CA GLY A 49 6.51 -11.10 1.94
C GLY A 49 5.61 -12.18 1.38
N GLY A 50 5.63 -12.42 0.10
CA GLY A 50 4.82 -13.50 -0.46
C GLY A 50 3.50 -13.03 -1.05
N SER A 51 2.41 -13.68 -0.68
CA SER A 51 1.14 -13.51 -1.38
C SER A 51 0.33 -12.27 -1.01
N GLY A 52 0.77 -11.52 -0.01
CA GLY A 52 0.08 -10.31 0.39
C GLY A 52 -1.01 -10.56 1.44
N TRP A 53 -1.73 -9.50 1.74
CA TRP A 53 -2.81 -9.49 2.71
C TRP A 53 -4.15 -9.67 2.03
N ARG A 54 -5.08 -10.31 2.73
CA ARG A 54 -6.46 -10.44 2.29
C ARG A 54 -7.39 -10.28 3.49
N ALA A 55 -8.50 -9.58 3.28
CA ALA A 55 -9.51 -9.41 4.32
C ALA A 55 -10.22 -10.74 4.61
N GLN A 56 -10.62 -10.92 5.85
CA GLN A 56 -11.45 -12.05 6.25
C GLN A 56 -12.90 -11.80 5.85
N GLU A 57 -13.31 -10.55 5.80
CA GLU A 57 -14.70 -10.18 5.55
C GLU A 57 -14.83 -9.34 4.29
N PRO A 58 -15.98 -9.38 3.63
CA PRO A 58 -16.19 -8.57 2.44
C PRO A 58 -16.37 -7.10 2.80
N GLY A 59 -16.29 -6.26 1.79
CA GLY A 59 -16.57 -4.84 1.92
C GLY A 59 -15.37 -4.01 2.35
N LYS A 60 -15.67 -2.82 2.79
CA LYS A 60 -14.66 -1.81 3.13
C LYS A 60 -13.76 -2.25 4.27
N GLN A 61 -12.46 -2.03 4.10
CA GLN A 61 -11.45 -2.38 5.09
C GLN A 61 -10.52 -1.21 5.34
N SER A 62 -9.96 -1.15 6.55
CA SER A 62 -8.98 -0.15 6.93
C SER A 62 -7.74 -0.83 7.48
N ILE A 63 -6.58 -0.30 7.13
CA ILE A 63 -5.29 -0.74 7.66
C ILE A 63 -4.57 0.51 8.14
N ARG A 64 -4.17 0.52 9.42
CA ARG A 64 -3.45 1.64 10.03
C ARG A 64 -2.08 1.18 10.47
N LEU A 65 -1.07 1.89 10.03
CA LEU A 65 0.32 1.65 10.43
C LEU A 65 0.72 2.74 11.40
N LEU A 66 1.03 2.35 12.64
CA LEU A 66 1.45 3.28 13.66
C LEU A 66 2.95 3.13 13.87
N PHE A 67 3.66 4.24 13.82
CA PHE A 67 5.12 4.23 13.91
C PHE A 67 5.57 4.59 15.32
N ASP A 68 6.69 4.00 15.75
CA ASP A 68 7.22 4.20 17.09
C ASP A 68 7.73 5.61 17.31
N LYS A 69 8.10 6.32 16.26
CA LYS A 69 8.45 7.74 16.30
C LYS A 69 8.10 8.37 14.98
N PRO A 70 7.93 9.69 14.96
CA PRO A 70 7.61 10.39 13.71
C PRO A 70 8.68 10.14 12.65
N LEU A 71 8.25 9.90 11.44
CA LEU A 71 9.13 9.63 10.32
C LEU A 71 8.90 10.65 9.22
N ARG A 72 9.90 10.80 8.37
CA ARG A 72 9.75 11.53 7.12
C ARG A 72 9.65 10.51 6.00
N ILE A 73 8.56 10.57 5.25
CA ILE A 73 8.31 9.67 4.14
C ILE A 73 8.30 10.45 2.85
N SER A 74 9.04 9.98 1.85
CA SER A 74 9.13 10.64 0.55
C SER A 74 8.55 9.79 -0.58
N ARG A 75 8.21 8.54 -0.33
CA ARG A 75 7.69 7.64 -1.36
C ARG A 75 6.78 6.59 -0.76
N ILE A 76 5.67 6.32 -1.43
CA ILE A 76 4.74 5.25 -1.07
C ILE A 76 4.42 4.46 -2.33
N GLN A 77 4.50 3.14 -2.24
CA GLN A 77 4.18 2.27 -3.35
C GLN A 77 3.19 1.21 -2.91
N LEU A 78 2.13 1.03 -3.68
CA LEU A 78 1.11 0.01 -3.43
C LEU A 78 0.96 -0.87 -4.65
N LEU A 79 0.73 -2.15 -4.41
CA LEU A 79 0.40 -3.09 -5.47
C LEU A 79 -0.86 -3.86 -5.10
N PHE A 80 -1.85 -3.79 -5.98
CA PHE A 80 -3.09 -4.57 -5.88
C PHE A 80 -3.16 -5.53 -7.05
N GLN A 81 -3.70 -6.72 -6.80
CA GLN A 81 -3.85 -7.72 -7.85
C GLN A 81 -5.18 -8.43 -7.69
N ASP A 82 -5.89 -8.65 -8.79
CA ASP A 82 -7.10 -9.46 -8.80
C ASP A 82 -7.27 -10.07 -10.18
N ASP A 83 -7.20 -11.38 -10.26
CA ASP A 83 -7.39 -12.11 -11.50
C ASP A 83 -8.73 -12.86 -11.54
N LYS A 84 -9.64 -12.60 -10.61
CA LYS A 84 -10.84 -13.40 -10.43
C LYS A 84 -12.12 -12.75 -10.94
N GLN A 85 -12.29 -11.46 -10.68
CA GLN A 85 -13.54 -10.82 -11.10
C GLN A 85 -13.34 -9.37 -11.48
N ALA A 86 -14.19 -8.92 -12.42
CA ALA A 86 -14.23 -7.52 -12.79
C ALA A 86 -14.88 -6.71 -11.68
N ARG A 87 -14.28 -5.59 -11.34
CA ARG A 87 -14.79 -4.71 -10.30
C ARG A 87 -14.08 -3.37 -10.35
N THR A 88 -14.69 -2.37 -9.74
CA THR A 88 -14.05 -1.06 -9.57
C THR A 88 -13.70 -0.90 -8.10
N GLN A 89 -12.42 -0.82 -7.83
CA GLN A 89 -11.91 -0.62 -6.49
C GLN A 89 -11.62 0.85 -6.24
N GLU A 90 -11.89 1.30 -5.04
CA GLU A 90 -11.44 2.62 -4.59
C GLU A 90 -10.54 2.45 -3.38
N PHE A 91 -9.47 3.23 -3.30
CA PHE A 91 -8.69 3.30 -2.07
C PHE A 91 -8.37 4.73 -1.72
N VAL A 92 -8.12 4.96 -0.44
CA VAL A 92 -7.73 6.26 0.09
C VAL A 92 -6.51 6.04 0.96
N LEU A 93 -5.47 6.85 0.74
CA LEU A 93 -4.34 6.94 1.65
C LEU A 93 -4.47 8.22 2.45
N ARG A 94 -4.34 8.10 3.76
CA ARG A 94 -4.34 9.24 4.68
C ARG A 94 -3.18 9.09 5.65
N TRP A 95 -2.75 10.19 6.21
CA TRP A 95 -1.69 10.18 7.22
C TRP A 95 -2.00 11.17 8.32
N SER A 96 -1.31 11.02 9.43
CA SER A 96 -1.49 11.90 10.56
C SER A 96 -0.14 12.15 11.22
N PRO A 97 0.17 13.42 11.55
CA PRO A 97 1.35 13.73 12.34
C PRO A 97 1.09 13.58 13.84
N GLY A 98 -0.18 13.49 14.23
CA GLY A 98 -0.55 13.51 15.64
C GLY A 98 -1.15 12.23 16.19
N GLY A 99 -0.80 11.09 15.64
CA GLY A 99 -1.26 9.81 16.19
C GLY A 99 -2.72 9.49 15.89
N GLY A 100 -3.27 10.06 14.82
CA GLY A 100 -4.63 9.75 14.40
C GLY A 100 -5.64 10.82 14.76
N ALA A 101 -5.20 11.95 15.33
CA ALA A 101 -6.11 13.02 15.68
C ALA A 101 -6.41 13.97 14.53
N ASP A 102 -5.53 14.02 13.53
CA ASP A 102 -5.63 14.96 12.44
C ASP A 102 -5.22 14.27 11.15
N TYR A 103 -6.19 13.69 10.46
CA TYR A 103 -5.92 12.98 9.22
C TYR A 103 -5.86 13.92 8.04
N ARG A 104 -4.91 13.69 7.15
CA ARG A 104 -4.75 14.41 5.90
C ARG A 104 -4.76 13.42 4.77
N GLU A 105 -5.56 13.68 3.75
CA GLU A 105 -5.65 12.79 2.61
C GLU A 105 -4.43 12.98 1.71
N ILE A 106 -3.80 11.87 1.32
CA ILE A 106 -2.69 11.88 0.38
C ILE A 106 -3.23 11.70 -1.03
N VAL A 107 -4.05 10.66 -1.22
CA VAL A 107 -4.59 10.33 -2.54
C VAL A 107 -5.88 9.51 -2.38
N ARG A 108 -6.77 9.68 -3.33
CA ARG A 108 -7.98 8.87 -3.48
C ARG A 108 -8.02 8.42 -4.92
N GLN A 109 -8.12 7.12 -5.16
CA GLN A 109 -7.96 6.56 -6.49
C GLN A 109 -8.95 5.43 -6.72
N GLN A 110 -9.50 5.36 -7.94
CA GLN A 110 -10.32 4.24 -8.39
C GLN A 110 -9.60 3.49 -9.49
N TYR A 111 -9.85 2.19 -9.59
CA TYR A 111 -9.23 1.35 -10.59
C TYR A 111 -10.20 0.24 -11.01
N ASN A 112 -10.28 0.01 -12.31
CA ASN A 112 -11.14 -1.03 -12.87
C ASN A 112 -10.33 -2.28 -13.15
N PHE A 113 -10.58 -3.34 -12.38
CA PHE A 113 -10.03 -4.65 -12.69
C PHE A 113 -10.92 -5.31 -13.74
N SER A 114 -10.31 -5.85 -14.76
CA SER A 114 -11.01 -6.53 -15.86
C SER A 114 -10.23 -7.78 -16.26
N PRO A 115 -10.28 -8.83 -15.46
CA PRO A 115 -9.59 -10.06 -15.79
C PRO A 115 -10.13 -10.64 -17.09
N PRO A 116 -9.29 -11.32 -17.86
CA PRO A 116 -7.89 -11.64 -17.58
C PRO A 116 -6.89 -10.58 -18.03
N SER A 117 -7.33 -9.49 -18.65
CA SER A 117 -6.40 -8.55 -19.25
C SER A 117 -5.92 -7.45 -18.31
N VAL A 118 -6.75 -7.01 -17.36
CA VAL A 118 -6.39 -5.95 -16.42
C VAL A 118 -6.55 -6.51 -15.00
N THR A 119 -5.42 -6.96 -14.43
CA THR A 119 -5.43 -7.68 -13.16
C THR A 119 -4.51 -7.05 -12.12
N ARG A 120 -3.81 -5.97 -12.47
CA ARG A 120 -2.77 -5.43 -11.61
C ARG A 120 -2.83 -3.92 -11.59
N GLU A 121 -2.82 -3.36 -10.38
CA GLU A 121 -2.75 -1.92 -10.18
C GLU A 121 -1.51 -1.62 -9.36
N LEU A 122 -0.54 -0.95 -9.97
CA LEU A 122 0.66 -0.48 -9.27
C LEU A 122 0.56 1.02 -9.13
N GLU A 123 0.57 1.50 -7.89
CA GLU A 123 0.50 2.92 -7.58
C GLU A 123 1.78 3.34 -6.87
N ASP A 124 2.42 4.39 -7.36
CA ASP A 124 3.71 4.83 -6.87
C ASP A 124 3.68 6.35 -6.73
N TYR A 125 3.81 6.84 -5.50
CA TYR A 125 3.63 8.25 -5.20
C TYR A 125 4.89 8.84 -4.59
N SER A 126 5.31 9.99 -5.13
CA SER A 126 6.30 10.83 -4.48
C SER A 126 5.56 11.77 -3.55
N VAL A 127 5.97 11.80 -2.30
CA VAL A 127 5.32 12.58 -1.26
C VAL A 127 6.37 13.30 -0.43
N ASP A 128 5.90 14.20 0.43
CA ASP A 128 6.77 14.87 1.40
C ASP A 128 6.00 14.94 2.70
N LEU A 129 6.06 13.87 3.47
CA LEU A 129 5.31 13.74 4.71
C LEU A 129 6.31 13.81 5.87
N ASP A 130 6.37 14.96 6.50
CA ASP A 130 7.27 15.19 7.61
C ASP A 130 6.52 15.03 8.92
N GLY A 131 7.10 14.23 9.84
CA GLY A 131 6.48 13.98 11.12
C GLY A 131 5.33 12.99 11.07
N LEU A 132 5.35 12.07 10.12
CA LEU A 132 4.31 11.06 9.99
C LEU A 132 4.35 10.11 11.17
N SER A 133 3.26 10.00 11.89
CA SER A 133 3.14 9.04 12.99
C SER A 133 2.14 7.93 12.68
N LEU A 134 1.25 8.13 11.73
CA LEU A 134 0.25 7.14 11.35
C LEU A 134 -0.03 7.24 9.87
N LEU A 135 -0.04 6.10 9.21
CA LEU A 135 -0.44 5.99 7.80
C LEU A 135 -1.65 5.07 7.72
N GLU A 136 -2.70 5.51 7.06
CA GLU A 136 -3.93 4.72 6.94
C GLU A 136 -4.27 4.46 5.49
N LEU A 137 -4.58 3.21 5.19
CA LEU A 137 -5.10 2.80 3.88
C LEU A 137 -6.51 2.30 4.05
N ILE A 138 -7.45 2.88 3.33
CA ILE A 138 -8.85 2.44 3.30
C ILE A 138 -9.10 1.87 1.91
N ILE A 139 -9.64 0.66 1.86
CA ILE A 139 -9.94 -0.02 0.59
C ILE A 139 -11.41 -0.34 0.53
N ILE A 140 -12.05 0.09 -0.56
CA ILE A 140 -13.39 -0.35 -0.93
C ILE A 140 -13.20 -1.27 -2.12
N PRO A 141 -13.27 -2.59 -1.94
CA PRO A 141 -12.88 -3.52 -3.00
C PRO A 141 -13.77 -3.45 -4.22
N ASP A 142 -15.03 -3.09 -4.04
CA ASP A 142 -15.95 -2.90 -5.15
C ASP A 142 -16.93 -1.80 -4.78
N ILE A 143 -16.89 -0.69 -5.51
CA ILE A 143 -17.76 0.46 -5.22
C ILE A 143 -19.23 0.15 -5.42
N SER A 144 -19.57 -0.90 -6.14
CA SER A 144 -20.95 -1.32 -6.31
C SER A 144 -21.44 -2.23 -5.18
N GLY A 145 -20.58 -2.55 -4.23
CA GLY A 145 -20.94 -3.42 -3.11
C GLY A 145 -20.67 -4.89 -3.40
N GLY A 146 -21.33 -5.77 -2.66
CA GLY A 146 -21.23 -7.20 -2.88
C GLY A 146 -20.32 -7.89 -1.89
N GLU A 147 -19.82 -9.07 -2.28
CA GLU A 147 -19.11 -9.96 -1.41
C GLU A 147 -17.59 -9.98 -1.62
N THR A 148 -17.09 -9.06 -2.41
CA THR A 148 -15.65 -9.01 -2.70
C THR A 148 -14.87 -8.67 -1.45
N ARG A 149 -13.79 -9.41 -1.22
CA ARG A 149 -12.87 -9.15 -0.11
C ARG A 149 -11.70 -8.33 -0.60
N ALA A 150 -11.34 -7.34 0.17
CA ALA A 150 -10.18 -6.51 -0.13
C ALA A 150 -8.90 -7.31 -0.03
N SER A 151 -7.91 -6.93 -0.82
CA SER A 151 -6.58 -7.53 -0.76
C SER A 151 -5.54 -6.46 -1.10
N LEU A 152 -4.31 -6.74 -0.69
CA LEU A 152 -3.18 -5.84 -0.92
C LEU A 152 -1.94 -6.69 -1.10
N ALA A 153 -1.35 -6.66 -2.28
CA ALA A 153 -0.19 -7.49 -2.55
C ALA A 153 1.06 -6.94 -1.87
N GLN A 154 1.27 -5.62 -1.95
CA GLN A 154 2.44 -4.99 -1.35
C GLN A 154 2.12 -3.57 -0.94
N LEU A 155 2.70 -3.15 0.18
CA LEU A 155 2.73 -1.75 0.61
C LEU A 155 4.15 -1.46 1.08
N ARG A 156 4.77 -0.48 0.45
CA ARG A 156 6.15 -0.09 0.76
C ARG A 156 6.24 1.42 0.88
N PHE A 157 7.12 1.88 1.73
CA PHE A 157 7.34 3.30 1.91
C PHE A 157 8.79 3.57 2.26
N ALA A 158 9.24 4.78 1.91
CA ALA A 158 10.62 5.18 2.14
C ALA A 158 10.73 6.67 2.42
#